data_b6045d10f7bd1c5871f8dbf352e0b7da
#
_entry.id   b6045d10f7bd1c5871f8dbf352e0b7da
#
_cell.length_a   1.000
_cell.length_b   1.000
_cell.length_c   1.000
_cell.angle_alpha   90.00
_cell.angle_beta   90.00
_cell.angle_gamma   90.00
#
_symmetry.space_group_name_H-M   'P 1'
#
loop_
_entity.id
_entity.type
_entity.pdbx_description
1 polymer ?
#
loop_
_entity_poly.entity_id
_entity_poly.type
_entity_poly.pdbx_seq_one_letter_code
_entity_poly.pdbx_strand_id
1 'polypeptide(L)'
;MKNRLMWLLIAVIAFDFTITLLGQPSSYWHDPRTAREGNALFAWFMVRGLAWYLPFILCYTAGVAGLIRMLPQRPGIITGLVFLFSHYFAGCTWLTLRFDLGMVGPVVYAAVVSSVLVSIVQSGLPVACAEGKLA
;
A
#
# COMPACT_ATOMS: atom_id res chain seq x y z
N MET A 1 12.46 -9.96 8.33
CA MET A 1 11.85 -9.70 7.02
C MET A 1 10.34 -9.40 7.14
N LYS A 2 9.49 -10.31 7.67
CA LYS A 2 8.02 -10.13 7.75
C LYS A 2 7.59 -8.79 8.38
N ASN A 3 8.15 -8.39 9.53
CA ASN A 3 7.79 -7.13 10.19
C ASN A 3 8.17 -5.89 9.36
N ARG A 4 9.31 -5.91 8.68
CA ARG A 4 9.73 -4.78 7.82
C ARG A 4 8.83 -4.67 6.59
N LEU A 5 8.44 -5.80 5.98
CA LEU A 5 7.47 -5.84 4.90
C LEU A 5 6.11 -5.29 5.35
N MET A 6 5.67 -5.62 6.56
CA MET A 6 4.42 -5.11 7.12
C MET A 6 4.45 -3.58 7.26
N TRP A 7 5.55 -2.98 7.70
CA TRP A 7 5.67 -1.53 7.79
C TRP A 7 5.69 -0.85 6.41
N LEU A 8 6.37 -1.45 5.43
CA LEU A 8 6.31 -0.97 4.04
C LEU A 8 4.88 -1.02 3.50
N LEU A 9 4.18 -2.13 3.75
CA LEU A 9 2.77 -2.27 3.33
C LEU A 9 1.88 -1.21 3.99
N ILE A 10 2.01 -0.97 5.30
CA ILE A 10 1.24 0.08 5.99
C ILE A 10 1.50 1.45 5.34
N ALA A 11 2.75 1.76 5.01
CA ALA A 11 3.10 3.01 4.33
C ALA A 11 2.47 3.11 2.93
N VAL A 12 2.48 2.02 2.15
CA VAL A 12 1.87 1.97 0.81
C VAL A 12 0.34 2.08 0.90
N ILE A 13 -0.30 1.41 1.86
CA ILE A 13 -1.74 1.55 2.12
C ILE A 13 -2.08 3.00 2.49
N ALA A 14 -1.32 3.60 3.41
CA ALA A 14 -1.55 4.99 3.83
C ALA A 14 -1.37 5.96 2.66
N PHE A 15 -0.36 5.74 1.81
CA PHE A 15 -0.14 6.55 0.62
C PHE A 15 -1.32 6.41 -0.37
N ASP A 16 -1.74 5.18 -0.71
CA ASP A 16 -2.85 4.92 -1.62
C ASP A 16 -4.14 5.60 -1.15
N PHE A 17 -4.50 5.45 0.12
CA PHE A 17 -5.69 6.12 0.66
C PHE A 17 -5.56 7.65 0.69
N THR A 18 -4.37 8.18 0.95
CA THR A 18 -4.14 9.61 0.94
C THR A 18 -4.33 10.19 -0.46
N ILE A 19 -3.72 9.58 -1.48
CA ILE A 19 -3.88 10.06 -2.86
C ILE A 19 -5.29 9.84 -3.40
N THR A 20 -5.96 8.77 -2.96
CA THR A 20 -7.37 8.53 -3.28
C THR A 20 -8.25 9.66 -2.76
N LEU A 21 -8.04 10.12 -1.53
CA LEU A 21 -8.77 11.26 -0.96
C LEU A 21 -8.42 12.56 -1.67
N LEU A 22 -7.14 12.86 -1.86
CA LEU A 22 -6.68 14.09 -2.52
C LEU A 22 -7.12 14.15 -3.99
N GLY A 23 -7.23 13.00 -4.65
CA GLY A 23 -7.68 12.89 -6.04
C GLY A 23 -9.20 12.94 -6.22
N GLN A 24 -9.99 13.07 -5.14
CA GLN A 24 -11.43 13.21 -5.27
C GLN A 24 -11.80 14.54 -5.96
N PRO A 25 -12.90 14.57 -6.73
CA PRO A 25 -13.37 15.82 -7.33
C PRO A 25 -13.78 16.81 -6.24
N SER A 26 -13.70 18.12 -6.54
CA SER A 26 -14.08 19.17 -5.60
C SER A 26 -15.53 19.01 -5.09
N SER A 27 -16.44 18.46 -5.89
CA SER A 27 -17.80 18.13 -5.51
C SER A 27 -17.90 17.16 -4.34
N TYR A 28 -16.94 16.22 -4.19
CA TYR A 28 -16.91 15.25 -3.10
C TYR A 28 -16.89 15.91 -1.71
N TRP A 29 -16.18 17.01 -1.60
CA TRP A 29 -16.03 17.71 -0.32
C TRP A 29 -17.30 18.43 0.13
N HIS A 30 -18.26 18.63 -0.79
CA HIS A 30 -19.59 19.19 -0.49
C HIS A 30 -20.66 18.10 -0.47
N ASP A 31 -20.56 17.10 -1.34
CA ASP A 31 -21.47 15.94 -1.40
C ASP A 31 -20.66 14.64 -1.56
N PRO A 32 -20.51 13.85 -0.48
CA PRO A 32 -19.77 12.58 -0.54
C PRO A 32 -20.32 11.57 -1.56
N ARG A 33 -21.56 11.71 -2.02
CA ARG A 33 -22.17 10.82 -3.02
C ARG A 33 -21.50 10.96 -4.39
N THR A 34 -20.75 12.03 -4.61
CA THR A 34 -19.97 12.26 -5.84
C THR A 34 -18.60 11.60 -5.80
N ALA A 35 -18.31 10.78 -4.78
CA ALA A 35 -17.06 10.05 -4.67
C ALA A 35 -16.77 9.23 -5.92
N ARG A 36 -15.51 9.25 -6.32
CA ARG A 36 -15.00 8.43 -7.43
C ARG A 36 -14.01 7.41 -6.87
N GLU A 37 -14.50 6.20 -6.70
CA GLU A 37 -13.74 5.06 -6.19
C GLU A 37 -14.11 3.82 -6.99
N GLY A 38 -13.09 3.12 -7.51
CA GLY A 38 -13.30 1.93 -8.34
C GLY A 38 -13.63 0.67 -7.54
N ASN A 39 -13.20 0.62 -6.27
CA ASN A 39 -13.50 -0.51 -5.41
C ASN A 39 -14.85 -0.31 -4.72
N ALA A 40 -15.80 -1.20 -4.98
CA ALA A 40 -17.17 -1.09 -4.46
C ALA A 40 -17.26 -1.03 -2.93
N LEU A 41 -16.38 -1.76 -2.21
CA LEU A 41 -16.36 -1.74 -0.74
C LEU A 41 -15.89 -0.37 -0.23
N PHE A 42 -14.81 0.16 -0.78
CA PHE A 42 -14.26 1.46 -0.40
C PHE A 42 -15.19 2.60 -0.81
N ALA A 43 -15.80 2.51 -2.00
CA ALA A 43 -16.83 3.43 -2.45
C ALA A 43 -18.01 3.48 -1.47
N TRP A 44 -18.44 2.32 -0.96
CA TRP A 44 -19.57 2.24 -0.02
C TRP A 44 -19.33 3.05 1.28
N PHE A 45 -18.11 3.05 1.80
CA PHE A 45 -17.74 3.88 2.95
C PHE A 45 -17.54 5.34 2.55
N MET A 46 -16.91 5.59 1.40
CA MET A 46 -16.56 6.93 0.94
C MET A 46 -17.79 7.78 0.67
N VAL A 47 -18.85 7.22 0.04
CA VAL A 47 -20.11 7.93 -0.21
C VAL A 47 -20.88 8.31 1.08
N ARG A 48 -20.51 7.76 2.21
CA ARG A 48 -21.04 8.10 3.53
C ARG A 48 -20.25 9.20 4.24
N GLY A 49 -19.19 9.67 3.62
CA GLY A 49 -18.34 10.74 4.11
C GLY A 49 -17.18 10.27 4.98
N LEU A 50 -16.29 11.22 5.29
CA LEU A 50 -15.04 10.96 5.99
C LEU A 50 -15.21 10.32 7.38
N ALA A 51 -16.31 10.64 8.08
CA ALA A 51 -16.59 10.08 9.39
C ALA A 51 -16.76 8.54 9.37
N TRP A 52 -17.14 7.98 8.23
CA TRP A 52 -17.25 6.53 8.02
C TRP A 52 -15.99 5.97 7.33
N TYR A 53 -15.43 6.73 6.43
CA TYR A 53 -14.29 6.25 5.62
C TYR A 53 -12.99 6.15 6.44
N LEU A 54 -12.67 7.14 7.28
CA LEU A 54 -11.44 7.12 8.07
C LEU A 54 -11.37 5.96 9.09
N PRO A 55 -12.40 5.73 9.93
CA PRO A 55 -12.41 4.55 10.81
C PRO A 55 -12.31 3.23 10.04
N PHE A 56 -12.99 3.13 8.89
CA PHE A 56 -12.88 1.96 8.04
C PHE A 56 -11.44 1.71 7.58
N ILE A 57 -10.73 2.74 7.07
CA ILE A 57 -9.32 2.63 6.66
C ILE A 57 -8.44 2.15 7.82
N LEU A 58 -8.62 2.72 9.00
CA LEU A 58 -7.85 2.33 10.18
C LEU A 58 -8.10 0.86 10.55
N CYS A 59 -9.38 0.43 10.59
CA CYS A 59 -9.75 -0.95 10.86
C CYS A 59 -9.22 -1.90 9.78
N TYR A 60 -9.33 -1.52 8.52
CA TYR A 60 -8.81 -2.29 7.39
C TYR A 60 -7.29 -2.48 7.51
N THR A 61 -6.55 -1.38 7.70
CA THR A 61 -5.09 -1.41 7.82
C THR A 61 -4.64 -2.24 9.03
N ALA A 62 -5.30 -2.07 10.17
CA ALA A 62 -5.05 -2.86 11.38
C ALA A 62 -5.38 -4.34 11.16
N GLY A 63 -6.47 -4.64 10.47
CA GLY A 63 -6.88 -6.01 10.13
C GLY A 63 -5.88 -6.70 9.21
N VAL A 64 -5.41 -6.03 8.16
CA VAL A 64 -4.37 -6.55 7.25
C VAL A 64 -3.06 -6.78 7.99
N ALA A 65 -2.62 -5.81 8.81
CA ALA A 65 -1.40 -5.94 9.61
C ALA A 65 -1.52 -7.08 10.64
N GLY A 66 -2.67 -7.21 11.29
CA GLY A 66 -2.98 -8.30 12.22
C GLY A 66 -2.95 -9.66 11.53
N LEU A 67 -3.61 -9.78 10.37
CA LEU A 67 -3.61 -11.00 9.58
C LEU A 67 -2.18 -11.45 9.24
N ILE A 68 -1.36 -10.55 8.70
CA ILE A 68 0.04 -10.86 8.36
C ILE A 68 0.82 -11.28 9.59
N ARG A 69 0.57 -10.66 10.73
CA ARG A 69 1.25 -10.96 11.99
C ARG A 69 0.91 -12.36 12.51
N MET A 70 -0.36 -12.76 12.41
CA MET A 70 -0.86 -14.06 12.87
C MET A 70 -0.43 -15.22 11.97
N LEU A 71 -0.27 -14.99 10.67
CA LEU A 71 0.15 -16.02 9.73
C LEU A 71 1.60 -16.48 10.00
N PRO A 72 1.93 -17.77 9.75
CA PRO A 72 3.31 -18.24 9.72
C PRO A 72 4.17 -17.41 8.76
N GLN A 73 5.51 -17.48 8.91
CA GLN A 73 6.42 -16.56 8.20
C GLN A 73 6.22 -16.54 6.68
N ARG A 74 6.19 -17.70 6.02
CA ARG A 74 6.04 -17.78 4.55
C ARG A 74 4.67 -17.29 4.06
N PRO A 75 3.53 -17.83 4.55
CA PRO A 75 2.22 -17.31 4.18
C PRO A 75 2.06 -15.82 4.49
N GLY A 76 2.57 -15.35 5.63
CA GLY A 76 2.49 -13.93 5.99
C GLY A 76 3.26 -13.03 5.03
N ILE A 77 4.42 -13.46 4.51
CA ILE A 77 5.16 -12.73 3.49
C ILE A 77 4.38 -12.70 2.17
N ILE A 78 3.86 -13.84 1.72
CA ILE A 78 3.09 -13.93 0.47
C ILE A 78 1.87 -13.03 0.55
N THR A 79 1.09 -13.13 1.63
CA THR A 79 -0.08 -12.28 1.86
C THR A 79 0.30 -10.80 1.88
N GLY A 80 1.40 -10.45 2.57
CA GLY A 80 1.90 -9.08 2.60
C GLY A 80 2.27 -8.54 1.23
N LEU A 81 2.90 -9.34 0.37
CA LEU A 81 3.24 -8.96 -1.00
C LEU A 81 1.97 -8.79 -1.87
N VAL A 82 0.97 -9.65 -1.73
CA VAL A 82 -0.31 -9.53 -2.46
C VAL A 82 -0.97 -8.19 -2.12
N PHE A 83 -1.12 -7.85 -0.84
CA PHE A 83 -1.69 -6.57 -0.45
C PHE A 83 -0.82 -5.38 -0.87
N LEU A 84 0.52 -5.51 -0.76
CA LEU A 84 1.45 -4.47 -1.20
C LEU A 84 1.25 -4.11 -2.67
N PHE A 85 1.25 -5.12 -3.54
CA PHE A 85 1.07 -4.89 -4.97
C PHE A 85 -0.33 -4.40 -5.31
N SER A 86 -1.38 -4.89 -4.64
CA SER A 86 -2.75 -4.41 -4.85
C SER A 86 -2.87 -2.90 -4.59
N HIS A 87 -2.37 -2.42 -3.45
CA HIS A 87 -2.38 -1.00 -3.11
C HIS A 87 -1.39 -0.17 -3.93
N TYR A 88 -0.25 -0.76 -4.30
CA TYR A 88 0.68 -0.11 -5.23
C TYR A 88 0.02 0.19 -6.56
N PHE A 89 -0.67 -0.79 -7.18
CA PHE A 89 -1.36 -0.58 -8.45
C PHE A 89 -2.52 0.41 -8.33
N ALA A 90 -3.29 0.35 -7.24
CA ALA A 90 -4.33 1.34 -6.98
C ALA A 90 -3.74 2.75 -6.92
N GLY A 91 -2.66 2.95 -6.17
CA GLY A 91 -1.95 4.22 -6.11
C GLY A 91 -1.43 4.71 -7.46
N CYS A 92 -0.86 3.83 -8.29
CA CYS A 92 -0.42 4.17 -9.65
C CYS A 92 -1.59 4.66 -10.51
N THR A 93 -2.78 4.04 -10.39
CA THR A 93 -3.98 4.46 -11.12
C THR A 93 -4.38 5.90 -10.76
N TRP A 94 -4.36 6.24 -9.48
CA TRP A 94 -4.65 7.61 -9.02
C TRP A 94 -3.62 8.62 -9.51
N LEU A 95 -2.33 8.31 -9.40
CA LEU A 95 -1.24 9.18 -9.89
C LEU A 95 -1.37 9.46 -11.39
N THR A 96 -1.76 8.47 -12.17
CA THR A 96 -1.92 8.62 -13.62
C THR A 96 -3.18 9.38 -13.99
N LEU A 97 -4.34 9.00 -13.43
CA LEU A 97 -5.64 9.45 -13.91
C LEU A 97 -6.15 10.73 -13.24
N ARG A 98 -5.64 11.07 -12.05
CA ARG A 98 -6.16 12.18 -11.25
C ARG A 98 -5.17 13.32 -11.06
N PHE A 99 -3.90 13.00 -10.96
CA PHE A 99 -2.86 14.00 -10.77
C PHE A 99 -2.17 14.41 -12.06
N ASP A 100 -2.59 13.83 -13.20
CA ASP A 100 -2.05 14.10 -14.53
C ASP A 100 -0.51 13.99 -14.62
N LEU A 101 0.06 13.14 -13.78
CA LEU A 101 1.50 12.91 -13.75
C LEU A 101 1.95 11.95 -14.85
N GLY A 102 1.02 11.48 -15.70
CA GLY A 102 1.30 10.49 -16.73
C GLY A 102 2.03 9.28 -16.18
N MET A 103 3.08 8.82 -16.85
CA MET A 103 3.89 7.69 -16.41
C MET A 103 4.98 8.08 -15.39
N VAL A 104 5.26 9.38 -15.21
CA VAL A 104 6.34 9.83 -14.29
C VAL A 104 5.99 9.50 -12.84
N GLY A 105 4.76 9.79 -12.41
CA GLY A 105 4.30 9.49 -11.06
C GLY A 105 4.42 8.01 -10.69
N PRO A 106 3.82 7.08 -11.46
CA PRO A 106 3.98 5.64 -11.27
C PRO A 106 5.44 5.16 -11.29
N VAL A 107 6.28 5.68 -12.18
CA VAL A 107 7.70 5.27 -12.27
C VAL A 107 8.47 5.69 -11.02
N VAL A 108 8.31 6.92 -10.55
CA VAL A 108 8.95 7.39 -9.30
C VAL A 108 8.45 6.57 -8.10
N TYR A 109 7.15 6.34 -8.01
CA TYR A 109 6.56 5.52 -6.96
C TYR A 109 7.09 4.07 -6.99
N ALA A 110 7.19 3.47 -8.20
CA ALA A 110 7.80 2.15 -8.39
C ALA A 110 9.25 2.11 -7.90
N ALA A 111 10.05 3.11 -8.26
CA ALA A 111 11.45 3.19 -7.85
C ALA A 111 11.60 3.23 -6.33
N VAL A 112 10.78 4.04 -5.64
CA VAL A 112 10.80 4.15 -4.18
C VAL A 112 10.40 2.82 -3.52
N VAL A 113 9.24 2.26 -3.89
CA VAL A 113 8.73 1.01 -3.30
C VAL A 113 9.69 -0.16 -3.55
N SER A 114 10.21 -0.27 -4.78
CA SER A 114 11.14 -1.34 -5.14
C SER A 114 12.47 -1.22 -4.40
N SER A 115 13.02 -0.01 -4.25
CA SER A 115 14.27 0.22 -3.51
C SER A 115 14.15 -0.19 -2.05
N VAL A 116 13.04 0.16 -1.41
CA VAL A 116 12.77 -0.25 -0.02
C VAL A 116 12.57 -1.75 0.07
N LEU A 117 11.82 -2.36 -0.86
CA LEU A 117 11.58 -3.80 -0.89
C LEU A 117 12.90 -4.58 -1.06
N VAL A 118 13.75 -4.15 -1.98
CA VAL A 118 15.08 -4.76 -2.19
C VAL A 118 15.92 -4.67 -0.91
N SER A 119 15.95 -3.52 -0.25
CA SER A 119 16.67 -3.34 1.03
C SER A 119 16.15 -4.28 2.12
N ILE A 120 14.81 -4.50 2.19
CA ILE A 120 14.19 -5.45 3.13
C ILE A 120 14.64 -6.89 2.83
N VAL A 121 14.65 -7.28 1.55
CA VAL A 121 15.06 -8.62 1.13
C VAL A 121 16.53 -8.86 1.43
N GLN A 122 17.40 -7.93 1.03
CA GLN A 122 18.85 -8.05 1.27
C GLN A 122 19.19 -8.14 2.76
N SER A 123 18.52 -7.35 3.61
CA SER A 123 18.74 -7.40 5.05
C SER A 123 18.17 -8.65 5.74
N GLY A 124 17.35 -9.41 5.05
CA GLY A 124 16.78 -10.68 5.54
C GLY A 124 17.50 -11.93 5.05
N LEU A 125 18.41 -11.78 4.09
CA LEU A 125 19.25 -12.89 3.64
C LEU A 125 20.34 -13.15 4.69
N PRO A 126 20.59 -14.40 5.11
CA PRO A 126 21.75 -14.71 5.92
C PRO A 126 22.99 -14.31 5.10
N VAL A 127 23.95 -13.67 5.76
CA VAL A 127 25.29 -13.44 5.20
C VAL A 127 25.95 -14.81 5.09
N ALA A 128 25.52 -15.58 4.09
CA ALA A 128 26.16 -16.83 3.76
C ALA A 128 27.41 -16.50 2.96
N CYS A 129 28.54 -16.81 3.56
CA CYS A 129 29.83 -16.95 2.90
C CYS A 129 30.53 -15.65 2.43
N ALA A 130 30.83 -14.75 3.35
CA ALA A 130 32.02 -13.91 3.22
C ALA A 130 33.27 -14.53 3.88
N GLU A 131 33.16 -15.70 4.48
CA GLU A 131 34.32 -16.49 4.94
C GLU A 131 34.55 -17.68 4.00
N GLY A 132 35.05 -17.38 2.82
CA GLY A 132 35.86 -18.36 2.08
C GLY A 132 37.11 -18.64 2.92
N LYS A 133 37.04 -19.60 3.81
CA LYS A 133 38.24 -20.25 4.30
C LYS A 133 38.93 -20.91 3.11
N LEU A 134 39.90 -20.16 2.55
CA LEU A 134 41.01 -20.76 1.81
C LEU A 134 41.78 -21.63 2.80
N ALA A 135 41.52 -22.90 2.78
CA ALA A 135 42.40 -23.93 3.34
C ALA A 135 43.22 -24.56 2.24
#